data_c40d3bc9a70ef983be733e11544928e0
#
_entry.id   c40d3bc9a70ef983be733e11544928e0
#
_cell.length_a   1.000
_cell.length_b   1.000
_cell.length_c   1.000
_cell.angle_alpha   90.00
_cell.angle_beta   90.00
_cell.angle_gamma   90.00
#
_symmetry.space_group_name_H-M   'P 1'
#
loop_
_entity.id
_entity.type
_entity.pdbx_description
1 polymer ?
#
loop_
_entity_poly.entity_id
_entity_poly.type
_entity_poly.pdbx_seq_one_letter_code
_entity_poly.pdbx_strand_id
1 'polypeptide(L)'
;MPHVRLIMLSFAAIVVVGTFLLMLPISSNSGSFTPPEDALFTATSATCVTGLVLFDTFAHWNGFGQAVILLLIQLGGLGLISFTTFFTLTIRRKLGIRDLQLANEYISNGSLKDVPRLLRLVVAVSFTVECLGALLLSFRFVPAYGDAGIWISIFLAVSAYCNAGFDILGREGPFSSLTNYNDDPLVLLTISALIIIGGLGFIVFNDILSYRRGHSLLLHTRVVLIFSTVLIVIGALLFFHIEYNNAGTIKDLPMDQKILASFFQSVSARTAGFNSVDVGAMYDPSKMLMCALMFIGAASGSTGGGIKITTFIVLVMTVLSVVRGREDTIVLGRKVSKRVVYRALSIAAISGLIVFVAFFVIMYCQQEQGIASIDALFEAVSAFGTVGLSTGVTPEMTLGSKLILIVTMFAGRVGPVSLALALTVRDQ
;
A
#
# COMPACT_ATOMS: atom_id res chain seq x y z
N MET A 1 20.55 13.88 15.06
CA MET A 1 20.20 12.99 13.95
C MET A 1 19.22 13.69 13.04
N PRO A 2 19.39 13.67 11.73
CA PRO A 2 18.40 14.20 10.79
C PRO A 2 17.07 13.42 10.97
N HIS A 3 15.95 14.15 10.88
CA HIS A 3 14.60 13.60 11.12
C HIS A 3 14.31 12.33 10.31
N VAL A 4 14.82 12.26 9.07
CA VAL A 4 14.67 11.10 8.18
C VAL A 4 15.28 9.82 8.76
N ARG A 5 16.46 9.90 9.40
CA ARG A 5 17.12 8.74 10.05
C ARG A 5 16.27 8.21 11.21
N LEU A 6 15.65 9.12 11.98
CA LEU A 6 14.80 8.70 13.09
C LEU A 6 13.55 7.95 12.61
N ILE A 7 12.94 8.42 11.51
CA ILE A 7 11.80 7.73 10.87
C ILE A 7 12.23 6.33 10.42
N MET A 8 13.34 6.20 9.69
CA MET A 8 13.85 4.89 9.25
C MET A 8 14.12 3.94 10.41
N LEU A 9 14.81 4.43 11.45
CA LEU A 9 15.11 3.64 12.64
C LEU A 9 13.85 3.20 13.38
N SER A 10 12.82 4.04 13.44
CA SER A 10 11.55 3.68 14.07
C SER A 10 10.83 2.56 13.30
N PHE A 11 10.78 2.62 11.96
CA PHE A 11 10.24 1.54 11.13
C PHE A 11 11.07 0.25 11.28
N ALA A 12 12.39 0.33 11.24
CA ALA A 12 13.28 -0.82 11.44
C ALA A 12 13.08 -1.45 12.82
N ALA A 13 12.91 -0.66 13.88
CA ALA A 13 12.64 -1.16 15.22
C ALA A 13 11.30 -1.92 15.30
N ILE A 14 10.24 -1.41 14.66
CA ILE A 14 8.95 -2.11 14.60
C ILE A 14 9.11 -3.45 13.88
N VAL A 15 9.80 -3.47 12.74
CA VAL A 15 10.07 -4.70 11.99
C VAL A 15 10.80 -5.72 12.85
N VAL A 16 11.85 -5.31 13.56
CA VAL A 16 12.62 -6.22 14.44
C VAL A 16 11.74 -6.77 15.57
N VAL A 17 10.96 -5.92 16.24
CA VAL A 17 10.04 -6.36 17.29
C VAL A 17 8.96 -7.30 16.74
N GLY A 18 8.38 -6.94 15.59
CA GLY A 18 7.40 -7.77 14.89
C GLY A 18 7.96 -9.14 14.48
N THR A 19 9.19 -9.17 13.96
CA THR A 19 9.90 -10.40 13.62
C THR A 19 10.04 -11.28 14.84
N PHE A 20 10.53 -10.74 15.95
CA PHE A 20 10.69 -11.49 17.20
C PHE A 20 9.36 -12.09 17.68
N LEU A 21 8.27 -11.32 17.67
CA LEU A 21 6.95 -11.82 18.09
C LEU A 21 6.43 -12.90 17.15
N LEU A 22 6.61 -12.76 15.82
CA LEU A 22 6.15 -13.75 14.85
C LEU A 22 7.02 -15.02 14.82
N MET A 23 8.28 -14.97 15.25
CA MET A 23 9.11 -16.16 15.42
C MET A 23 8.63 -17.09 16.53
N LEU A 24 7.92 -16.56 17.53
CA LEU A 24 7.53 -17.35 18.71
C LEU A 24 6.51 -18.45 18.36
N PRO A 25 6.62 -19.65 18.97
CA PRO A 25 5.66 -20.73 18.76
C PRO A 25 4.22 -20.37 19.05
N ILE A 26 3.99 -19.41 19.97
CA ILE A 26 2.67 -18.89 20.31
C ILE A 26 1.97 -18.18 19.15
N SER A 27 2.70 -17.79 18.11
CA SER A 27 2.17 -17.07 16.95
C SER A 27 1.71 -17.99 15.82
N SER A 28 2.19 -19.23 15.78
CA SER A 28 1.88 -20.19 14.71
C SER A 28 0.81 -21.20 15.12
N ASN A 29 0.01 -21.66 14.14
CA ASN A 29 -0.97 -22.74 14.35
C ASN A 29 -0.32 -24.08 14.65
N SER A 30 0.90 -24.33 14.16
CA SER A 30 1.66 -25.55 14.40
C SER A 30 2.30 -25.59 15.80
N GLY A 31 2.35 -24.46 16.52
CA GLY A 31 3.07 -24.34 17.78
C GLY A 31 4.59 -24.50 17.66
N SER A 32 5.14 -24.40 16.46
CA SER A 32 6.56 -24.42 16.17
C SER A 32 7.15 -23.04 15.93
N PHE A 33 8.47 -22.90 16.07
CA PHE A 33 9.16 -21.66 15.70
C PHE A 33 9.08 -21.45 14.19
N THR A 34 8.71 -20.22 13.79
CA THR A 34 8.79 -19.80 12.39
C THR A 34 10.23 -19.39 12.08
N PRO A 35 10.81 -19.79 10.93
CA PRO A 35 12.15 -19.41 10.53
C PRO A 35 12.35 -17.88 10.57
N PRO A 36 13.53 -17.39 11.04
CA PRO A 36 13.77 -15.95 11.20
C PRO A 36 13.57 -15.14 9.92
N GLU A 37 14.01 -15.68 8.79
CA GLU A 37 13.87 -15.06 7.48
C GLU A 37 12.40 -14.90 7.04
N ASP A 38 11.56 -15.89 7.34
CA ASP A 38 10.15 -15.89 7.00
C ASP A 38 9.34 -14.96 7.92
N ALA A 39 9.67 -14.96 9.22
CA ALA A 39 9.12 -14.03 10.18
C ALA A 39 9.52 -12.58 9.86
N LEU A 40 10.78 -12.33 9.45
CA LEU A 40 11.28 -11.04 9.01
C LEU A 40 10.55 -10.56 7.76
N PHE A 41 10.34 -11.44 6.78
CA PHE A 41 9.60 -11.12 5.56
C PHE A 41 8.17 -10.69 5.90
N THR A 42 7.46 -11.50 6.71
CA THR A 42 6.07 -11.20 7.10
C THR A 42 5.97 -9.92 7.93
N ALA A 43 6.88 -9.72 8.91
CA ALA A 43 6.92 -8.50 9.72
C ALA A 43 7.21 -7.26 8.88
N THR A 44 8.13 -7.36 7.89
CA THR A 44 8.43 -6.26 6.96
C THR A 44 7.25 -5.97 6.06
N SER A 45 6.63 -7.00 5.47
CA SER A 45 5.46 -6.87 4.62
C SER A 45 4.29 -6.20 5.36
N ALA A 46 4.00 -6.64 6.60
CA ALA A 46 2.95 -6.07 7.43
C ALA A 46 3.27 -4.60 7.84
N THR A 47 4.50 -4.32 8.30
CA THR A 47 4.90 -2.97 8.74
C THR A 47 5.00 -1.99 7.56
N CYS A 48 5.50 -2.45 6.41
CA CYS A 48 5.55 -1.62 5.19
C CYS A 48 4.19 -1.57 4.48
N VAL A 49 3.19 -2.31 5.01
CA VAL A 49 1.84 -2.33 4.45
C VAL A 49 1.89 -2.79 2.98
N THR A 50 2.58 -3.89 2.73
CA THR A 50 2.80 -4.41 1.37
C THR A 50 1.80 -5.50 1.02
N GLY A 51 1.68 -6.57 1.86
CA GLY A 51 0.76 -7.68 1.60
C GLY A 51 1.37 -8.88 0.88
N LEU A 52 2.64 -8.85 0.50
CA LEU A 52 3.32 -10.06 0.03
C LEU A 52 3.47 -11.05 1.18
N VAL A 53 3.10 -12.30 0.96
CA VAL A 53 3.07 -13.35 1.97
C VAL A 53 3.81 -14.60 1.50
N LEU A 54 4.54 -15.25 2.42
CA LEU A 54 5.18 -16.55 2.20
C LEU A 54 4.27 -17.70 2.60
N PHE A 55 3.41 -17.46 3.57
CA PHE A 55 2.42 -18.40 4.08
C PHE A 55 1.04 -17.82 4.00
N ASP A 56 0.05 -18.63 3.76
CA ASP A 56 -1.33 -18.21 3.93
C ASP A 56 -1.54 -17.75 5.38
N THR A 57 -2.07 -16.51 5.53
CA THR A 57 -2.15 -15.86 6.85
C THR A 57 -3.09 -16.59 7.81
N PHE A 58 -4.15 -17.19 7.32
CA PHE A 58 -5.07 -17.99 8.14
C PHE A 58 -4.47 -19.34 8.49
N ALA A 59 -3.84 -20.02 7.53
CA ALA A 59 -3.35 -21.37 7.74
C ALA A 59 -2.12 -21.42 8.66
N HIS A 60 -1.19 -20.46 8.56
CA HIS A 60 0.05 -20.45 9.33
C HIS A 60 -0.07 -19.74 10.68
N TRP A 61 -0.71 -18.56 10.72
CA TRP A 61 -0.78 -17.72 11.91
C TRP A 61 -2.07 -17.96 12.69
N ASN A 62 -1.95 -18.23 13.99
CA ASN A 62 -3.09 -18.32 14.90
C ASN A 62 -3.63 -16.92 15.26
N GLY A 63 -4.65 -16.85 16.11
CA GLY A 63 -5.27 -15.59 16.51
C GLY A 63 -4.28 -14.58 17.11
N PHE A 64 -3.25 -15.02 17.85
CA PHE A 64 -2.20 -14.13 18.37
C PHE A 64 -1.31 -13.62 17.23
N GLY A 65 -0.82 -14.50 16.34
CA GLY A 65 -0.01 -14.12 15.18
C GLY A 65 -0.76 -13.16 14.26
N GLN A 66 -2.04 -13.41 13.97
CA GLN A 66 -2.91 -12.53 13.19
C GLN A 66 -3.08 -11.16 13.87
N ALA A 67 -3.23 -11.11 15.20
CA ALA A 67 -3.32 -9.85 15.94
C ALA A 67 -2.00 -9.05 15.89
N VAL A 68 -0.85 -9.74 15.96
CA VAL A 68 0.47 -9.08 15.76
C VAL A 68 0.58 -8.51 14.36
N ILE A 69 0.23 -9.27 13.32
CA ILE A 69 0.21 -8.78 11.93
C ILE A 69 -0.70 -7.56 11.79
N LEU A 70 -1.91 -7.61 12.32
CA LEU A 70 -2.86 -6.49 12.28
C LEU A 70 -2.32 -5.24 12.99
N LEU A 71 -1.65 -5.40 14.13
CA LEU A 71 -1.01 -4.30 14.84
C LEU A 71 0.14 -3.69 14.03
N LEU A 72 0.97 -4.52 13.38
CA LEU A 72 2.05 -4.05 12.50
C LEU A 72 1.50 -3.28 11.32
N ILE A 73 0.40 -3.75 10.70
CA ILE A 73 -0.32 -3.06 9.62
C ILE A 73 -0.80 -1.69 10.09
N GLN A 74 -1.45 -1.62 11.26
CA GLN A 74 -1.98 -0.37 11.79
C GLN A 74 -0.88 0.64 12.09
N LEU A 75 0.21 0.20 12.74
CA LEU A 75 1.37 1.05 13.02
C LEU A 75 2.08 1.51 11.74
N GLY A 76 2.20 0.62 10.77
CA GLY A 76 2.79 0.91 9.47
C GLY A 76 1.94 1.85 8.63
N GLY A 77 0.63 1.63 8.55
CA GLY A 77 -0.33 2.39 7.75
C GLY A 77 -0.48 3.83 8.23
N LEU A 78 -0.73 4.03 9.52
CA LEU A 78 -0.84 5.36 10.12
C LEU A 78 0.51 6.06 10.30
N GLY A 79 1.60 5.29 10.28
CA GLY A 79 2.94 5.74 10.62
C GLY A 79 3.16 5.84 12.13
N LEU A 80 4.26 5.26 12.61
CA LEU A 80 4.57 5.22 14.03
C LEU A 80 4.55 6.60 14.68
N ILE A 81 5.08 7.60 13.97
CA ILE A 81 5.16 8.97 14.51
C ILE A 81 3.76 9.57 14.73
N SER A 82 2.85 9.35 13.78
CA SER A 82 1.46 9.80 13.93
C SER A 82 0.79 9.12 15.11
N PHE A 83 0.99 7.81 15.25
CA PHE A 83 0.40 6.99 16.32
C PHE A 83 0.96 7.37 17.69
N THR A 84 2.28 7.42 17.86
CA THR A 84 2.92 7.78 19.15
C THR A 84 2.64 9.21 19.54
N THR A 85 2.60 10.15 18.59
CA THR A 85 2.30 11.54 18.84
C THR A 85 0.84 11.73 19.27
N PHE A 86 -0.10 10.97 18.68
CA PHE A 86 -1.50 10.96 19.11
C PHE A 86 -1.65 10.50 20.55
N PHE A 87 -1.02 9.38 20.94
CA PHE A 87 -1.05 8.89 22.31
C PHE A 87 -0.42 9.89 23.30
N THR A 88 0.71 10.50 22.93
CA THR A 88 1.37 11.51 23.76
C THR A 88 0.45 12.72 23.97
N LEU A 89 -0.25 13.18 22.93
CA LEU A 89 -1.24 14.27 23.03
C LEU A 89 -2.41 13.91 23.95
N THR A 90 -2.86 12.66 23.89
CA THR A 90 -4.00 12.19 24.68
C THR A 90 -3.64 12.10 26.16
N ILE A 91 -2.42 11.61 26.48
CA ILE A 91 -1.97 11.39 27.86
C ILE A 91 -1.39 12.67 28.48
N ARG A 92 -0.52 13.39 27.77
CA ARG A 92 0.28 14.50 28.32
C ARG A 92 -0.19 15.91 27.95
N ARG A 93 -1.14 16.06 27.05
CA ARG A 93 -1.68 17.33 26.54
C ARG A 93 -0.67 18.33 25.93
N LYS A 94 0.63 18.08 25.98
CA LYS A 94 1.69 18.93 25.42
C LYS A 94 2.70 18.08 24.69
N LEU A 95 3.03 18.48 23.47
CA LEU A 95 4.09 17.89 22.65
C LEU A 95 5.34 18.75 22.72
N GLY A 96 6.50 18.11 22.71
CA GLY A 96 7.76 18.80 22.48
C GLY A 96 7.86 19.36 21.06
N ILE A 97 8.62 20.44 20.87
CA ILE A 97 8.84 21.05 19.54
C ILE A 97 9.42 20.02 18.57
N ARG A 98 10.28 19.13 19.03
CA ARG A 98 10.91 18.07 18.25
C ARG A 98 9.88 17.05 17.72
N ASP A 99 8.92 16.64 18.56
CA ASP A 99 7.87 15.69 18.18
C ASP A 99 6.91 16.32 17.15
N LEU A 100 6.62 17.62 17.30
CA LEU A 100 5.83 18.39 16.35
C LEU A 100 6.54 18.54 15.00
N GLN A 101 7.85 18.73 14.98
CA GLN A 101 8.65 18.82 13.75
C GLN A 101 8.66 17.49 13.00
N LEU A 102 8.87 16.37 13.71
CA LEU A 102 8.83 15.02 13.13
C LEU A 102 7.47 14.69 12.53
N ALA A 103 6.41 14.96 13.26
CA ALA A 103 5.05 14.71 12.78
C ALA A 103 4.69 15.60 11.56
N ASN A 104 5.15 16.86 11.54
CA ASN A 104 4.93 17.77 10.42
C ASN A 104 5.65 17.31 9.15
N GLU A 105 6.87 16.80 9.27
CA GLU A 105 7.63 16.26 8.13
C GLU A 105 6.95 15.02 7.54
N TYR A 106 6.40 14.15 8.41
CA TYR A 106 5.69 12.95 7.98
C TYR A 106 4.34 13.26 7.31
N ILE A 107 3.57 14.23 7.84
CA ILE A 107 2.18 14.43 7.43
C ILE A 107 2.04 15.46 6.32
N SER A 108 2.67 16.63 6.38
CA SER A 108 2.31 17.69 5.42
C SER A 108 3.28 18.82 5.13
N ASN A 109 4.42 18.98 5.74
CA ASN A 109 5.26 20.19 5.63
C ASN A 109 4.50 21.54 5.84
N GLY A 110 3.40 21.52 6.60
CA GLY A 110 2.56 22.69 6.90
C GLY A 110 3.01 23.46 8.16
N SER A 111 2.10 24.25 8.72
CA SER A 111 2.38 24.97 9.98
C SER A 111 2.41 24.02 11.18
N LEU A 112 3.45 24.13 12.01
CA LEU A 112 3.59 23.31 13.24
C LEU A 112 2.40 23.44 14.22
N LYS A 113 1.66 24.55 14.14
CA LYS A 113 0.48 24.79 15.00
C LYS A 113 -0.70 23.88 14.66
N ASP A 114 -0.80 23.42 13.42
CA ASP A 114 -1.92 22.60 12.92
C ASP A 114 -1.68 21.10 13.11
N VAL A 115 -0.42 20.69 13.35
CA VAL A 115 -0.04 19.29 13.48
C VAL A 115 -0.86 18.49 14.50
N PRO A 116 -1.11 18.98 15.74
CA PRO A 116 -1.89 18.23 16.71
C PRO A 116 -3.36 18.02 16.31
N ARG A 117 -3.94 19.01 15.60
CA ARG A 117 -5.30 18.90 15.06
C ARG A 117 -5.35 17.88 13.93
N LEU A 118 -4.37 17.93 13.05
CA LEU A 118 -4.28 17.01 11.91
C LEU A 118 -4.08 15.57 12.37
N LEU A 119 -3.22 15.33 13.38
CA LEU A 119 -3.00 14.00 13.95
C LEU A 119 -4.25 13.39 14.56
N ARG A 120 -5.01 14.18 15.35
CA ARG A 120 -6.29 13.72 15.89
C ARG A 120 -7.28 13.39 14.79
N LEU A 121 -7.32 14.20 13.73
CA LEU A 121 -8.17 13.96 12.56
C LEU A 121 -7.78 12.65 11.87
N VAL A 122 -6.49 12.42 11.64
CA VAL A 122 -5.96 11.19 11.02
C VAL A 122 -6.46 9.96 11.77
N VAL A 123 -6.22 9.91 13.07
CA VAL A 123 -6.60 8.75 13.89
C VAL A 123 -8.12 8.60 13.97
N ALA A 124 -8.85 9.69 14.21
CA ALA A 124 -10.31 9.64 14.30
C ALA A 124 -10.97 9.18 12.99
N VAL A 125 -10.52 9.71 11.83
CA VAL A 125 -11.03 9.30 10.51
C VAL A 125 -10.70 7.83 10.25
N SER A 126 -9.45 7.40 10.53
CA SER A 126 -9.03 6.01 10.30
C SER A 126 -9.91 5.04 11.08
N PHE A 127 -10.00 5.18 12.41
CA PHE A 127 -10.83 4.28 13.22
C PHE A 127 -12.31 4.33 12.85
N THR A 128 -12.85 5.53 12.51
CA THR A 128 -14.26 5.64 12.09
C THR A 128 -14.50 4.87 10.79
N VAL A 129 -13.64 5.03 9.80
CA VAL A 129 -13.78 4.36 8.49
C VAL A 129 -13.56 2.85 8.62
N GLU A 130 -12.56 2.43 9.39
CA GLU A 130 -12.31 1.02 9.70
C GLU A 130 -13.49 0.36 10.41
N CYS A 131 -14.06 1.01 11.43
CA CYS A 131 -15.26 0.51 12.14
C CYS A 131 -16.47 0.42 11.21
N LEU A 132 -16.70 1.42 10.36
CA LEU A 132 -17.81 1.38 9.39
C LEU A 132 -17.59 0.27 8.37
N GLY A 133 -16.37 0.09 7.86
CA GLY A 133 -16.01 -1.00 6.97
C GLY A 133 -16.20 -2.37 7.61
N ALA A 134 -15.73 -2.56 8.85
CA ALA A 134 -15.92 -3.80 9.59
C ALA A 134 -17.41 -4.10 9.83
N LEU A 135 -18.21 -3.08 10.15
CA LEU A 135 -19.66 -3.22 10.30
C LEU A 135 -20.32 -3.67 8.99
N LEU A 136 -19.98 -3.06 7.85
CA LEU A 136 -20.53 -3.46 6.55
C LEU A 136 -20.12 -4.88 6.17
N LEU A 137 -18.84 -5.26 6.36
CA LEU A 137 -18.35 -6.60 6.10
C LEU A 137 -18.98 -7.64 7.04
N SER A 138 -19.32 -7.28 8.28
CA SER A 138 -19.95 -8.19 9.24
C SER A 138 -21.33 -8.69 8.79
N PHE A 139 -22.07 -7.92 7.99
CA PHE A 139 -23.33 -8.39 7.40
C PHE A 139 -23.16 -9.60 6.48
N ARG A 140 -21.98 -9.78 5.91
CA ARG A 140 -21.67 -10.93 5.06
C ARG A 140 -20.95 -12.04 5.81
N PHE A 141 -19.92 -11.70 6.60
CA PHE A 141 -19.04 -12.69 7.22
C PHE A 141 -19.61 -13.30 8.51
N VAL A 142 -20.40 -12.57 9.30
CA VAL A 142 -20.99 -13.12 10.53
C VAL A 142 -22.04 -14.19 10.22
N PRO A 143 -22.97 -14.01 9.27
CA PRO A 143 -23.88 -15.10 8.89
C PRO A 143 -23.17 -16.33 8.32
N ALA A 144 -22.03 -16.16 7.65
CA ALA A 144 -21.27 -17.25 7.04
C ALA A 144 -20.38 -18.01 8.04
N TYR A 145 -19.76 -17.30 9.01
CA TYR A 145 -18.71 -17.86 9.87
C TYR A 145 -18.97 -17.70 11.37
N GLY A 146 -20.14 -17.19 11.78
CA GLY A 146 -20.46 -16.93 13.18
C GLY A 146 -19.50 -15.94 13.83
N ASP A 147 -19.04 -16.21 15.04
CA ASP A 147 -18.12 -15.33 15.80
C ASP A 147 -16.80 -15.06 15.07
N ALA A 148 -16.28 -16.04 14.31
CA ALA A 148 -15.10 -15.84 13.50
C ALA A 148 -15.30 -14.77 12.41
N GLY A 149 -16.54 -14.58 11.93
CA GLY A 149 -16.89 -13.54 10.96
C GLY A 149 -16.67 -12.13 11.48
N ILE A 150 -16.78 -11.91 12.79
CA ILE A 150 -16.48 -10.61 13.42
C ILE A 150 -14.97 -10.30 13.26
N TRP A 151 -14.12 -11.28 13.59
CA TRP A 151 -12.67 -11.11 13.47
C TRP A 151 -12.23 -10.92 12.01
N ILE A 152 -12.79 -11.70 11.08
CA ILE A 152 -12.55 -11.56 9.64
C ILE A 152 -12.92 -10.14 9.18
N SER A 153 -14.08 -9.63 9.56
CA SER A 153 -14.55 -8.29 9.18
C SER A 153 -13.64 -7.18 9.70
N ILE A 154 -13.17 -7.27 10.94
CA ILE A 154 -12.24 -6.31 11.53
C ILE A 154 -10.89 -6.38 10.81
N PHE A 155 -10.35 -7.59 10.62
CA PHE A 155 -9.06 -7.80 9.98
C PHE A 155 -9.04 -7.24 8.55
N LEU A 156 -10.04 -7.60 7.75
CA LEU A 156 -10.17 -7.11 6.37
C LEU A 156 -10.38 -5.60 6.30
N ALA A 157 -11.19 -5.01 7.19
CA ALA A 157 -11.42 -3.57 7.18
C ALA A 157 -10.15 -2.77 7.49
N VAL A 158 -9.38 -3.18 8.49
CA VAL A 158 -8.11 -2.55 8.84
C VAL A 158 -7.09 -2.75 7.73
N SER A 159 -6.96 -3.99 7.22
CA SER A 159 -6.03 -4.32 6.13
C SER A 159 -6.35 -3.53 4.86
N ALA A 160 -7.63 -3.41 4.49
CA ALA A 160 -8.07 -2.67 3.31
C ALA A 160 -7.88 -1.15 3.46
N TYR A 161 -8.25 -0.57 4.61
CA TYR A 161 -8.07 0.86 4.85
C TYR A 161 -6.58 1.26 4.90
N CYS A 162 -5.77 0.43 5.54
CA CYS A 162 -4.31 0.62 5.56
C CYS A 162 -3.64 0.32 4.22
N ASN A 163 -4.36 -0.25 3.25
CA ASN A 163 -3.83 -0.72 1.97
C ASN A 163 -2.75 -1.81 2.15
N ALA A 164 -3.02 -2.79 3.01
CA ALA A 164 -2.02 -3.80 3.40
C ALA A 164 -2.13 -5.12 2.64
N GLY A 165 -3.30 -5.47 2.08
CA GLY A 165 -3.48 -6.67 1.27
C GLY A 165 -3.43 -8.01 2.01
N PHE A 166 -3.28 -7.99 3.32
CA PHE A 166 -3.40 -9.20 4.13
C PHE A 166 -4.85 -9.59 4.33
N ASP A 167 -5.16 -10.86 4.18
CA ASP A 167 -6.46 -11.46 4.49
C ASP A 167 -6.30 -12.72 5.34
N ILE A 168 -7.42 -13.17 5.89
CA ILE A 168 -7.53 -14.40 6.68
C ILE A 168 -8.66 -15.29 6.14
N LEU A 169 -8.85 -15.29 4.81
CA LEU A 169 -9.87 -16.04 4.09
C LEU A 169 -9.40 -17.44 3.64
N GLY A 170 -8.22 -17.86 4.03
CA GLY A 170 -7.62 -19.16 3.66
C GLY A 170 -8.44 -20.39 4.06
N ARG A 171 -9.60 -20.23 4.75
CA ARG A 171 -10.57 -21.31 4.99
C ARG A 171 -11.19 -21.86 3.70
N GLU A 172 -11.33 -21.02 2.68
CA GLU A 172 -11.93 -21.38 1.39
C GLU A 172 -10.90 -21.91 0.39
N GLY A 173 -9.65 -21.77 0.69
CA GLY A 173 -8.52 -22.21 -0.12
C GLY A 173 -7.27 -21.38 0.21
N PRO A 174 -6.08 -21.99 0.22
CA PRO A 174 -4.85 -21.26 0.51
C PRO A 174 -4.63 -20.15 -0.52
N PHE A 175 -4.28 -18.95 -0.07
CA PHE A 175 -4.04 -17.75 -0.87
C PHE A 175 -5.23 -17.31 -1.74
N SER A 176 -6.47 -17.70 -1.37
CA SER A 176 -7.67 -17.40 -2.17
C SER A 176 -8.04 -15.91 -2.23
N SER A 177 -7.64 -15.13 -1.23
CA SER A 177 -8.06 -13.73 -1.08
C SER A 177 -9.57 -13.56 -1.32
N LEU A 178 -9.98 -12.69 -2.24
CA LEU A 178 -11.39 -12.42 -2.54
C LEU A 178 -11.89 -13.10 -3.83
N THR A 179 -11.17 -14.09 -4.35
CA THR A 179 -11.57 -14.77 -5.61
C THR A 179 -12.93 -15.47 -5.52
N ASN A 180 -13.31 -15.91 -4.31
CA ASN A 180 -14.60 -16.57 -4.05
C ASN A 180 -15.74 -15.57 -3.77
N TYR A 181 -15.50 -14.25 -3.87
CA TYR A 181 -16.49 -13.19 -3.58
C TYR A 181 -16.80 -12.32 -4.80
N ASN A 182 -16.55 -12.80 -6.03
CA ASN A 182 -16.85 -12.05 -7.25
C ASN A 182 -18.35 -11.82 -7.47
N ASP A 183 -19.17 -12.62 -6.86
CA ASP A 183 -20.65 -12.53 -6.85
C ASP A 183 -21.18 -11.65 -5.71
N ASP A 184 -20.31 -11.13 -4.85
CA ASP A 184 -20.70 -10.33 -3.68
C ASP A 184 -20.30 -8.85 -3.82
N PRO A 185 -21.18 -8.00 -4.37
CA PRO A 185 -20.91 -6.57 -4.51
C PRO A 185 -20.68 -5.86 -3.18
N LEU A 186 -21.31 -6.33 -2.07
CA LEU A 186 -21.14 -5.72 -0.75
C LEU A 186 -19.68 -5.83 -0.30
N VAL A 187 -19.08 -7.01 -0.43
CA VAL A 187 -17.67 -7.24 -0.04
C VAL A 187 -16.73 -6.44 -0.93
N LEU A 188 -16.83 -6.61 -2.26
CA LEU A 188 -15.89 -5.99 -3.18
C LEU A 188 -15.97 -4.46 -3.17
N LEU A 189 -17.17 -3.87 -3.12
CA LEU A 189 -17.33 -2.42 -3.08
C LEU A 189 -16.93 -1.83 -1.73
N THR A 190 -17.21 -2.52 -0.61
CA THR A 190 -16.77 -2.06 0.72
C THR A 190 -15.24 -2.03 0.80
N ILE A 191 -14.57 -3.11 0.39
CA ILE A 191 -13.11 -3.17 0.38
C ILE A 191 -12.53 -2.14 -0.60
N SER A 192 -13.09 -1.99 -1.81
CA SER A 192 -12.68 -0.94 -2.77
C SER A 192 -12.80 0.46 -2.17
N ALA A 193 -13.90 0.74 -1.48
CA ALA A 193 -14.11 2.04 -0.84
C ALA A 193 -13.07 2.30 0.26
N LEU A 194 -12.78 1.29 1.11
CA LEU A 194 -11.75 1.38 2.15
C LEU A 194 -10.37 1.68 1.55
N ILE A 195 -10.00 0.95 0.49
CA ILE A 195 -8.74 1.14 -0.24
C ILE A 195 -8.63 2.56 -0.81
N ILE A 196 -9.68 3.01 -1.51
CA ILE A 196 -9.70 4.35 -2.12
C ILE A 196 -9.57 5.42 -1.02
N ILE A 197 -10.37 5.30 0.04
CA ILE A 197 -10.35 6.25 1.16
C ILE A 197 -8.95 6.28 1.80
N GLY A 198 -8.37 5.14 2.16
CA GLY A 198 -7.01 5.07 2.72
C GLY A 198 -5.94 5.66 1.80
N GLY A 199 -6.08 5.45 0.49
CA GLY A 199 -5.15 5.93 -0.55
C GLY A 199 -5.25 7.42 -0.90
N LEU A 200 -6.33 8.13 -0.53
CA LEU A 200 -6.50 9.56 -0.84
C LEU A 200 -5.55 10.48 -0.07
N GLY A 201 -5.16 10.07 1.14
CA GLY A 201 -4.26 10.85 1.99
C GLY A 201 -4.97 11.85 2.91
N PHE A 202 -4.35 12.06 4.07
CA PHE A 202 -4.94 12.84 5.16
C PHE A 202 -5.08 14.33 4.85
N ILE A 203 -4.23 14.88 3.97
CA ILE A 203 -4.33 16.26 3.49
C ILE A 203 -5.63 16.47 2.74
N VAL A 204 -6.02 15.52 1.89
CA VAL A 204 -7.27 15.55 1.12
C VAL A 204 -8.48 15.53 2.04
N PHE A 205 -8.47 14.68 3.08
CA PHE A 205 -9.55 14.65 4.07
C PHE A 205 -9.68 15.96 4.83
N ASN A 206 -8.56 16.53 5.29
CA ASN A 206 -8.59 17.80 5.99
C ASN A 206 -9.13 18.93 5.10
N ASP A 207 -8.79 18.94 3.82
CA ASP A 207 -9.26 19.92 2.85
C ASP A 207 -10.76 19.77 2.56
N ILE A 208 -11.23 18.53 2.34
CA ILE A 208 -12.66 18.23 2.12
C ILE A 208 -13.51 18.60 3.35
N LEU A 209 -13.08 18.19 4.55
CA LEU A 209 -13.80 18.47 5.79
C LEU A 209 -13.78 19.95 6.17
N SER A 210 -12.76 20.70 5.74
CA SER A 210 -12.63 22.13 5.94
C SER A 210 -13.29 22.94 4.82
N TYR A 211 -13.81 22.28 3.76
CA TYR A 211 -14.43 22.93 2.63
C TYR A 211 -15.69 23.68 3.07
N ARG A 212 -15.72 24.97 2.79
CA ARG A 212 -16.88 25.85 3.00
C ARG A 212 -17.29 26.48 1.68
N ARG A 213 -18.58 26.80 1.52
CA ARG A 213 -19.08 27.53 0.34
C ARG A 213 -18.27 28.82 0.14
N GLY A 214 -17.65 28.95 -1.05
CA GLY A 214 -16.82 30.11 -1.41
C GLY A 214 -15.30 29.84 -1.38
N HIS A 215 -14.82 28.74 -0.83
CA HIS A 215 -13.42 28.34 -0.91
C HIS A 215 -13.21 27.23 -1.95
N SER A 216 -12.18 27.37 -2.79
CA SER A 216 -11.81 26.33 -3.74
C SER A 216 -10.89 25.31 -3.08
N LEU A 217 -11.08 24.01 -3.40
CA LEU A 217 -10.17 22.94 -2.97
C LEU A 217 -8.71 23.24 -3.35
N LEU A 218 -7.79 22.82 -2.51
CA LEU A 218 -6.35 22.91 -2.77
C LEU A 218 -5.98 22.25 -4.10
N LEU A 219 -4.95 22.77 -4.78
CA LEU A 219 -4.45 22.16 -6.02
C LEU A 219 -4.09 20.69 -5.81
N HIS A 220 -3.45 20.36 -4.69
CA HIS A 220 -3.11 18.99 -4.29
C HIS A 220 -4.35 18.08 -4.29
N THR A 221 -5.42 18.50 -3.61
CA THR A 221 -6.67 17.73 -3.51
C THR A 221 -7.31 17.49 -4.88
N ARG A 222 -7.37 18.54 -5.72
CA ARG A 222 -7.92 18.40 -7.08
C ARG A 222 -7.12 17.45 -7.94
N VAL A 223 -5.78 17.55 -7.90
CA VAL A 223 -4.88 16.64 -8.61
C VAL A 223 -5.10 15.21 -8.16
N VAL A 224 -5.10 14.95 -6.85
CA VAL A 224 -5.29 13.60 -6.31
C VAL A 224 -6.64 13.01 -6.72
N LEU A 225 -7.75 13.75 -6.54
CA LEU A 225 -9.09 13.25 -6.87
C LEU A 225 -9.24 12.95 -8.36
N ILE A 226 -8.90 13.92 -9.23
CA ILE A 226 -9.05 13.76 -10.69
C ILE A 226 -8.21 12.59 -11.20
N PHE A 227 -6.92 12.60 -10.90
CA PHE A 227 -6.02 11.60 -11.49
C PHE A 227 -6.14 10.23 -10.85
N SER A 228 -6.52 10.12 -9.56
CA SER A 228 -6.88 8.84 -8.97
C SER A 228 -8.08 8.21 -9.67
N THR A 229 -9.14 8.98 -9.89
CA THR A 229 -10.32 8.50 -10.61
C THR A 229 -9.99 8.10 -12.04
N VAL A 230 -9.23 8.93 -12.76
CA VAL A 230 -8.80 8.63 -14.15
C VAL A 230 -8.01 7.33 -14.22
N LEU A 231 -7.04 7.12 -13.31
CA LEU A 231 -6.23 5.90 -13.30
C LEU A 231 -7.07 4.66 -12.97
N ILE A 232 -8.01 4.75 -12.02
CA ILE A 232 -8.90 3.64 -11.69
C ILE A 232 -9.79 3.29 -12.88
N VAL A 233 -10.40 4.29 -13.52
CA VAL A 233 -11.31 4.05 -14.65
C VAL A 233 -10.56 3.48 -15.85
N ILE A 234 -9.43 4.08 -16.23
CA ILE A 234 -8.62 3.59 -17.35
C ILE A 234 -8.08 2.19 -17.05
N GLY A 235 -7.58 1.96 -15.84
CA GLY A 235 -7.09 0.64 -15.43
C GLY A 235 -8.18 -0.43 -15.50
N ALA A 236 -9.39 -0.13 -15.01
CA ALA A 236 -10.53 -1.04 -15.06
C ALA A 236 -10.96 -1.36 -16.50
N LEU A 237 -11.05 -0.34 -17.36
CA LEU A 237 -11.42 -0.51 -18.77
C LEU A 237 -10.39 -1.33 -19.55
N LEU A 238 -9.10 -1.05 -19.37
CA LEU A 238 -8.03 -1.81 -20.02
C LEU A 238 -7.98 -3.25 -19.51
N PHE A 239 -8.08 -3.46 -18.18
CA PHE A 239 -8.13 -4.81 -17.61
C PHE A 239 -9.31 -5.60 -18.16
N PHE A 240 -10.52 -5.02 -18.14
CA PHE A 240 -11.72 -5.63 -18.71
C PHE A 240 -11.51 -6.02 -20.18
N HIS A 241 -10.95 -5.14 -21.00
CA HIS A 241 -10.74 -5.39 -22.42
C HIS A 241 -9.73 -6.52 -22.66
N ILE A 242 -8.60 -6.52 -21.92
CA ILE A 242 -7.53 -7.52 -22.11
C ILE A 242 -8.00 -8.90 -21.61
N GLU A 243 -8.63 -8.96 -20.43
CA GLU A 243 -9.00 -10.21 -19.76
C GLU A 243 -10.38 -10.76 -20.21
N TYR A 244 -11.13 -10.05 -21.05
CA TYR A 244 -12.51 -10.39 -21.42
C TYR A 244 -12.71 -11.84 -21.86
N ASN A 245 -11.75 -12.41 -22.58
CA ASN A 245 -11.77 -13.78 -23.12
C ASN A 245 -10.85 -14.75 -22.35
N ASN A 246 -10.25 -14.33 -21.23
CA ASN A 246 -9.37 -15.19 -20.44
C ASN A 246 -10.18 -16.11 -19.52
N ALA A 247 -10.17 -17.41 -19.81
CA ALA A 247 -10.86 -18.43 -19.01
C ALA A 247 -10.26 -18.59 -17.58
N GLY A 248 -8.99 -18.22 -17.38
CA GLY A 248 -8.35 -18.25 -16.07
C GLY A 248 -8.77 -17.09 -15.14
N THR A 249 -9.47 -16.08 -15.67
CA THR A 249 -9.84 -14.89 -14.90
C THR A 249 -11.32 -14.56 -14.98
N ILE A 250 -11.76 -13.75 -15.96
CA ILE A 250 -13.13 -13.19 -15.97
C ILE A 250 -14.05 -13.74 -17.06
N LYS A 251 -13.58 -14.56 -18.00
CA LYS A 251 -14.37 -14.99 -19.17
C LYS A 251 -15.71 -15.62 -18.77
N ASP A 252 -15.69 -16.53 -17.81
CA ASP A 252 -16.85 -17.34 -17.45
C ASP A 252 -17.77 -16.65 -16.41
N LEU A 253 -17.41 -15.44 -15.96
CA LEU A 253 -18.22 -14.63 -15.08
C LEU A 253 -19.38 -13.96 -15.83
N PRO A 254 -20.54 -13.72 -15.19
CA PRO A 254 -21.58 -12.82 -15.69
C PRO A 254 -21.06 -11.40 -15.92
N MET A 255 -21.74 -10.61 -16.75
CA MET A 255 -21.25 -9.28 -17.17
C MET A 255 -21.08 -8.30 -16.01
N ASP A 256 -21.99 -8.31 -15.06
CA ASP A 256 -21.95 -7.50 -13.84
C ASP A 256 -20.72 -7.84 -12.97
N GLN A 257 -20.45 -9.13 -12.81
CA GLN A 257 -19.26 -9.60 -12.07
C GLN A 257 -17.96 -9.30 -12.83
N LYS A 258 -17.92 -9.40 -14.17
CA LYS A 258 -16.76 -8.97 -14.98
C LYS A 258 -16.40 -7.52 -14.75
N ILE A 259 -17.42 -6.65 -14.76
CA ILE A 259 -17.23 -5.21 -14.53
C ILE A 259 -16.73 -4.96 -13.11
N LEU A 260 -17.34 -5.62 -12.12
CA LEU A 260 -16.99 -5.46 -10.72
C LEU A 260 -15.57 -5.97 -10.43
N ALA A 261 -15.20 -7.14 -10.93
CA ALA A 261 -13.85 -7.71 -10.79
C ALA A 261 -12.80 -6.83 -11.47
N SER A 262 -13.08 -6.30 -12.67
CA SER A 262 -12.15 -5.40 -13.37
C SER A 262 -11.97 -4.08 -12.64
N PHE A 263 -13.04 -3.51 -12.10
CA PHE A 263 -12.98 -2.32 -11.25
C PHE A 263 -12.17 -2.58 -9.98
N PHE A 264 -12.48 -3.69 -9.29
CA PHE A 264 -11.80 -4.08 -8.06
C PHE A 264 -10.30 -4.28 -8.30
N GLN A 265 -9.92 -4.98 -9.36
CA GLN A 265 -8.51 -5.25 -9.69
C GLN A 265 -7.74 -3.96 -9.99
N SER A 266 -8.37 -3.02 -10.69
CA SER A 266 -7.78 -1.69 -10.92
C SER A 266 -7.59 -0.88 -9.63
N VAL A 267 -8.55 -0.95 -8.70
CA VAL A 267 -8.44 -0.31 -7.38
C VAL A 267 -7.33 -0.98 -6.57
N SER A 268 -7.30 -2.30 -6.54
CA SER A 268 -6.34 -3.08 -5.76
C SER A 268 -4.90 -2.87 -6.21
N ALA A 269 -4.65 -2.75 -7.51
CA ALA A 269 -3.33 -2.44 -8.06
C ALA A 269 -2.72 -1.13 -7.52
N ARG A 270 -3.54 -0.26 -6.91
CA ARG A 270 -3.10 0.99 -6.31
C ARG A 270 -2.78 0.84 -4.83
N THR A 271 -1.81 -0.02 -4.55
CA THR A 271 -1.20 -0.27 -3.24
C THR A 271 -2.10 -1.01 -2.23
N ALA A 272 -3.01 -1.90 -2.69
CA ALA A 272 -3.92 -2.57 -1.77
C ALA A 272 -3.70 -4.08 -1.61
N GLY A 273 -3.37 -4.80 -2.69
CA GLY A 273 -2.89 -6.19 -2.64
C GLY A 273 -3.94 -7.29 -2.60
N PHE A 274 -5.23 -6.96 -2.45
CA PHE A 274 -6.29 -7.96 -2.56
C PHE A 274 -6.54 -8.35 -4.01
N ASN A 275 -6.83 -9.60 -4.27
CA ASN A 275 -7.20 -10.07 -5.60
C ASN A 275 -8.58 -10.71 -5.63
N SER A 276 -9.36 -10.35 -6.65
CA SER A 276 -10.66 -10.96 -6.96
C SER A 276 -10.59 -11.96 -8.11
N VAL A 277 -9.43 -12.08 -8.74
CA VAL A 277 -9.12 -13.05 -9.79
C VAL A 277 -7.76 -13.67 -9.53
N ASP A 278 -7.48 -14.81 -10.14
CA ASP A 278 -6.15 -15.42 -10.08
C ASP A 278 -5.16 -14.56 -10.87
N VAL A 279 -4.24 -13.92 -10.14
CA VAL A 279 -3.23 -13.03 -10.73
C VAL A 279 -2.22 -13.81 -11.56
N GLY A 280 -1.90 -15.05 -11.18
CA GLY A 280 -1.02 -15.93 -11.93
C GLY A 280 -1.57 -16.29 -13.31
N ALA A 281 -2.89 -16.45 -13.42
CA ALA A 281 -3.60 -16.80 -14.64
C ALA A 281 -3.87 -15.61 -15.58
N MET A 282 -3.51 -14.38 -15.21
CA MET A 282 -3.66 -13.20 -16.07
C MET A 282 -2.76 -13.30 -17.31
N TYR A 283 -3.22 -12.73 -18.43
CA TYR A 283 -2.36 -12.54 -19.60
C TYR A 283 -1.19 -11.58 -19.30
N ASP A 284 -0.05 -11.78 -19.97
CA ASP A 284 1.13 -10.92 -19.80
C ASP A 284 0.86 -9.41 -20.01
N PRO A 285 0.04 -8.98 -21.00
CA PRO A 285 -0.33 -7.57 -21.10
C PRO A 285 -1.06 -7.02 -19.86
N SER A 286 -1.90 -7.84 -19.20
CA SER A 286 -2.55 -7.44 -17.95
C SER A 286 -1.57 -7.37 -16.79
N LYS A 287 -0.63 -8.31 -16.69
CA LYS A 287 0.46 -8.24 -15.68
C LYS A 287 1.29 -6.98 -15.88
N MET A 288 1.63 -6.59 -17.12
CA MET A 288 2.33 -5.34 -17.44
C MET A 288 1.50 -4.10 -17.09
N LEU A 289 0.19 -4.10 -17.39
CA LEU A 289 -0.72 -3.03 -16.98
C LEU A 289 -0.75 -2.87 -15.46
N MET A 290 -0.86 -4.00 -14.74
CA MET A 290 -0.81 -3.99 -13.27
C MET A 290 0.52 -3.45 -12.77
N CYS A 291 1.67 -3.86 -13.32
CA CYS A 291 2.97 -3.29 -12.98
C CYS A 291 3.00 -1.77 -13.15
N ALA A 292 2.46 -1.24 -14.23
CA ALA A 292 2.38 0.22 -14.44
C ALA A 292 1.50 0.90 -13.39
N LEU A 293 0.34 0.35 -13.04
CA LEU A 293 -0.55 0.88 -12.02
C LEU A 293 0.06 0.78 -10.62
N MET A 294 0.72 -0.33 -10.28
CA MET A 294 1.40 -0.57 -9.00
C MET A 294 2.58 0.39 -8.78
N PHE A 295 3.33 0.71 -9.84
CA PHE A 295 4.43 1.67 -9.77
C PHE A 295 3.95 3.08 -9.44
N ILE A 296 2.71 3.44 -9.88
CA ILE A 296 2.04 4.70 -9.54
C ILE A 296 1.25 4.49 -8.25
N GLY A 297 1.91 4.70 -7.12
CA GLY A 297 1.33 4.52 -5.80
C GLY A 297 0.24 5.54 -5.43
N ALA A 298 -0.13 5.54 -4.16
CA ALA A 298 -1.18 6.37 -3.60
C ALA A 298 -0.77 7.87 -3.44
N ALA A 299 -1.66 8.69 -2.89
CA ALA A 299 -1.40 10.11 -2.66
C ALA A 299 -0.34 10.35 -1.58
N SER A 300 0.26 11.54 -1.59
CA SER A 300 1.17 11.95 -0.50
C SER A 300 0.41 12.09 0.81
N GLY A 301 0.99 11.56 1.90
CA GLY A 301 0.32 11.53 3.21
C GLY A 301 -0.84 10.53 3.28
N SER A 302 -0.79 9.45 2.51
CA SER A 302 -1.71 8.31 2.56
C SER A 302 -1.06 7.08 3.20
N THR A 303 -1.85 6.03 3.36
CA THR A 303 -1.39 4.73 3.86
C THR A 303 -0.53 3.95 2.86
N GLY A 304 -0.67 4.19 1.53
CA GLY A 304 0.06 3.46 0.49
C GLY A 304 1.49 3.95 0.24
N GLY A 305 2.33 3.11 -0.36
CA GLY A 305 3.73 3.38 -0.70
C GLY A 305 3.96 3.78 -2.18
N GLY A 306 5.09 3.40 -2.75
CA GLY A 306 5.45 3.64 -4.15
C GLY A 306 5.69 5.11 -4.52
N ILE A 307 5.78 5.39 -5.84
CA ILE A 307 5.88 6.76 -6.35
C ILE A 307 4.52 7.44 -6.19
N LYS A 308 4.50 8.57 -5.47
CA LYS A 308 3.25 9.27 -5.21
C LYS A 308 2.61 9.81 -6.49
N ILE A 309 1.27 9.72 -6.57
CA ILE A 309 0.50 10.16 -7.74
C ILE A 309 0.83 11.60 -8.13
N THR A 310 1.06 12.48 -7.16
CA THR A 310 1.46 13.87 -7.41
C THR A 310 2.82 13.98 -8.10
N THR A 311 3.78 13.13 -7.74
CA THR A 311 5.09 13.03 -8.39
C THR A 311 4.93 12.57 -9.84
N PHE A 312 4.16 11.52 -10.07
CA PHE A 312 3.88 10.99 -11.40
C PHE A 312 3.26 12.06 -12.32
N ILE A 313 2.26 12.80 -11.81
CA ILE A 313 1.59 13.86 -12.57
C ILE A 313 2.52 15.00 -12.93
N VAL A 314 3.39 15.42 -12.00
CA VAL A 314 4.42 16.43 -12.30
C VAL A 314 5.29 15.96 -13.47
N LEU A 315 5.70 14.69 -13.50
CA LEU A 315 6.50 14.14 -14.61
C LEU A 315 5.74 14.14 -15.94
N VAL A 316 4.51 13.62 -15.95
CA VAL A 316 3.67 13.59 -17.17
C VAL A 316 3.42 15.00 -17.70
N MET A 317 3.06 15.95 -16.83
CA MET A 317 2.82 17.34 -17.23
C MET A 317 4.10 18.06 -17.66
N THR A 318 5.28 17.66 -17.13
CA THR A 318 6.57 18.17 -17.59
C THR A 318 6.83 17.71 -19.02
N VAL A 319 6.67 16.40 -19.30
CA VAL A 319 6.83 15.86 -20.65
C VAL A 319 5.87 16.55 -21.62
N LEU A 320 4.59 16.68 -21.25
CA LEU A 320 3.59 17.38 -22.09
C LEU A 320 3.93 18.87 -22.31
N SER A 321 4.52 19.54 -21.31
CA SER A 321 4.96 20.94 -21.46
C SER A 321 6.11 21.07 -22.44
N VAL A 322 7.10 20.19 -22.34
CA VAL A 322 8.25 20.13 -23.25
C VAL A 322 7.80 19.86 -24.68
N VAL A 323 6.96 18.84 -24.89
CA VAL A 323 6.39 18.50 -26.22
C VAL A 323 5.61 19.68 -26.83
N ARG A 324 4.98 20.52 -25.98
CA ARG A 324 4.26 21.73 -26.42
C ARG A 324 5.16 22.96 -26.55
N GLY A 325 6.48 22.82 -26.45
CA GLY A 325 7.43 23.93 -26.53
C GLY A 325 7.35 24.94 -25.39
N ARG A 326 6.82 24.55 -24.22
CA ARG A 326 6.73 25.42 -23.05
C ARG A 326 7.94 25.24 -22.15
N GLU A 327 8.52 26.33 -21.67
CA GLU A 327 9.64 26.30 -20.72
C GLU A 327 9.21 25.89 -19.31
N ASP A 328 7.96 26.13 -18.96
CA ASP A 328 7.44 25.91 -17.61
C ASP A 328 6.44 24.75 -17.57
N THR A 329 6.54 23.93 -16.55
CA THR A 329 5.56 22.88 -16.25
C THR A 329 4.31 23.50 -15.63
N ILE A 330 3.14 23.28 -16.24
CA ILE A 330 1.85 23.79 -15.78
C ILE A 330 0.95 22.60 -15.39
N VAL A 331 0.47 22.61 -14.14
CA VAL A 331 -0.49 21.61 -13.62
C VAL A 331 -1.78 22.34 -13.24
N LEU A 332 -2.89 21.97 -13.87
CA LEU A 332 -4.21 22.61 -13.64
C LEU A 332 -4.17 24.14 -13.61
N GLY A 333 -3.43 24.75 -14.55
CA GLY A 333 -3.30 26.21 -14.69
C GLY A 333 -2.30 26.87 -13.73
N ARG A 334 -1.58 26.11 -12.91
CA ARG A 334 -0.55 26.65 -12.00
C ARG A 334 0.85 26.19 -12.41
N LYS A 335 1.80 27.13 -12.39
CA LYS A 335 3.22 26.87 -12.67
C LYS A 335 3.84 26.08 -11.51
N VAL A 336 4.54 25.00 -11.85
CA VAL A 336 5.32 24.17 -10.91
C VAL A 336 6.77 24.62 -10.94
N SER A 337 7.40 24.78 -9.77
CA SER A 337 8.80 25.21 -9.69
C SER A 337 9.74 24.14 -10.25
N LYS A 338 10.82 24.55 -10.92
CA LYS A 338 11.86 23.65 -11.46
C LYS A 338 12.43 22.72 -10.40
N ARG A 339 12.55 23.19 -9.14
CA ARG A 339 13.00 22.35 -8.00
C ARG A 339 12.10 21.14 -7.76
N VAL A 340 10.77 21.32 -7.86
CA VAL A 340 9.80 20.21 -7.71
C VAL A 340 9.92 19.23 -8.87
N VAL A 341 10.12 19.74 -10.10
CA VAL A 341 10.33 18.90 -11.29
C VAL A 341 11.60 18.05 -11.15
N TYR A 342 12.74 18.64 -10.77
CA TYR A 342 13.98 17.90 -10.56
C TYR A 342 13.85 16.86 -9.44
N ARG A 343 13.15 17.20 -8.34
CA ARG A 343 12.87 16.24 -7.26
C ARG A 343 12.01 15.08 -7.77
N ALA A 344 10.98 15.35 -8.56
CA ALA A 344 10.14 14.31 -9.15
C ALA A 344 10.93 13.38 -10.08
N LEU A 345 11.82 13.94 -10.92
CA LEU A 345 12.69 13.17 -11.80
C LEU A 345 13.66 12.29 -11.00
N SER A 346 14.28 12.83 -9.95
CA SER A 346 15.18 12.06 -9.07
C SER A 346 14.43 10.92 -8.37
N ILE A 347 13.21 11.15 -7.89
CA ILE A 347 12.38 10.09 -7.29
C ILE A 347 12.13 8.98 -8.31
N ALA A 348 11.71 9.31 -9.53
CA ALA A 348 11.40 8.32 -10.55
C ALA A 348 12.64 7.51 -10.96
N ALA A 349 13.79 8.18 -11.16
CA ALA A 349 15.04 7.52 -11.53
C ALA A 349 15.54 6.55 -10.45
N ILE A 350 15.54 6.97 -9.18
CA ILE A 350 15.96 6.11 -8.06
C ILE A 350 14.97 4.94 -7.89
N SER A 351 13.67 5.20 -8.02
CA SER A 351 12.63 4.16 -7.93
C SER A 351 12.78 3.11 -9.02
N GLY A 352 12.98 3.56 -10.27
CA GLY A 352 13.23 2.66 -11.39
C GLY A 352 14.49 1.82 -11.21
N LEU A 353 15.56 2.41 -10.67
CA LEU A 353 16.80 1.69 -10.37
C LEU A 353 16.58 0.62 -9.27
N ILE A 354 15.85 0.94 -8.20
CA ILE A 354 15.55 -0.03 -7.13
C ILE A 354 14.77 -1.21 -7.70
N VAL A 355 13.72 -0.95 -8.49
CA VAL A 355 12.92 -2.01 -9.12
C VAL A 355 13.76 -2.85 -10.08
N PHE A 356 14.62 -2.20 -10.89
CA PHE A 356 15.51 -2.90 -11.83
C PHE A 356 16.49 -3.82 -11.09
N VAL A 357 17.12 -3.32 -10.01
CA VAL A 357 18.03 -4.14 -9.20
C VAL A 357 17.30 -5.30 -8.54
N ALA A 358 16.10 -5.06 -7.98
CA ALA A 358 15.29 -6.12 -7.38
C ALA A 358 14.91 -7.20 -8.41
N PHE A 359 14.42 -6.79 -9.57
CA PHE A 359 14.11 -7.68 -10.69
C PHE A 359 15.31 -8.53 -11.11
N PHE A 360 16.48 -7.88 -11.30
CA PHE A 360 17.71 -8.58 -11.71
C PHE A 360 18.15 -9.61 -10.67
N VAL A 361 18.10 -9.26 -9.37
CA VAL A 361 18.48 -10.18 -8.29
C VAL A 361 17.50 -11.35 -8.22
N ILE A 362 16.19 -11.10 -8.34
CA ILE A 362 15.17 -12.17 -8.36
C ILE A 362 15.46 -13.13 -9.53
N MET A 363 15.65 -12.61 -10.73
CA MET A 363 15.96 -13.43 -11.91
C MET A 363 17.23 -14.26 -11.74
N TYR A 364 18.27 -13.66 -11.13
CA TYR A 364 19.53 -14.36 -10.87
C TYR A 364 19.37 -15.48 -9.83
N CYS A 365 18.67 -15.20 -8.72
CA CYS A 365 18.48 -16.15 -7.63
C CYS A 365 17.47 -17.29 -7.98
N GLN A 366 16.62 -17.07 -8.97
CA GLN A 366 15.54 -18.00 -9.37
C GLN A 366 15.82 -18.71 -10.71
N GLN A 367 17.07 -18.70 -11.18
CA GLN A 367 17.43 -19.32 -12.47
C GLN A 367 17.07 -20.80 -12.55
N GLU A 368 17.25 -21.56 -11.46
CA GLU A 368 16.97 -22.99 -11.42
C GLU A 368 15.47 -23.32 -11.39
N GLN A 369 14.64 -22.41 -10.86
CA GLN A 369 13.18 -22.60 -10.74
C GLN A 369 12.42 -22.20 -12.01
N GLY A 370 13.07 -21.53 -12.97
CA GLY A 370 12.49 -21.21 -14.27
C GLY A 370 11.33 -20.22 -14.22
N ILE A 371 11.33 -19.29 -13.25
CA ILE A 371 10.27 -18.26 -13.13
C ILE A 371 10.28 -17.37 -14.37
N ALA A 372 9.09 -17.04 -14.88
CA ALA A 372 8.96 -16.15 -16.02
C ALA A 372 9.42 -14.73 -15.66
N SER A 373 10.10 -14.05 -16.60
CA SER A 373 10.61 -12.70 -16.36
C SER A 373 9.53 -11.69 -15.99
N ILE A 374 8.32 -11.87 -16.53
CA ILE A 374 7.18 -11.00 -16.21
C ILE A 374 6.75 -11.17 -14.76
N ASP A 375 6.78 -12.39 -14.21
CA ASP A 375 6.41 -12.66 -12.82
C ASP A 375 7.47 -12.10 -11.85
N ALA A 376 8.76 -12.25 -12.17
CA ALA A 376 9.84 -11.63 -11.40
C ALA A 376 9.75 -10.09 -11.38
N LEU A 377 9.40 -9.48 -12.53
CA LEU A 377 9.16 -8.03 -12.61
C LEU A 377 7.93 -7.63 -11.79
N PHE A 378 6.87 -8.41 -11.86
CA PHE A 378 5.63 -8.18 -11.13
C PHE A 378 5.88 -8.14 -9.61
N GLU A 379 6.59 -9.13 -9.07
CA GLU A 379 6.95 -9.19 -7.65
C GLU A 379 7.85 -8.01 -7.23
N ALA A 380 8.85 -7.66 -8.04
CA ALA A 380 9.74 -6.53 -7.76
C ALA A 380 8.96 -5.19 -7.71
N VAL A 381 8.04 -4.98 -8.66
CA VAL A 381 7.20 -3.78 -8.72
C VAL A 381 6.19 -3.78 -7.58
N SER A 382 5.55 -4.91 -7.29
CA SER A 382 4.61 -5.07 -6.18
C SER A 382 5.28 -4.77 -4.83
N ALA A 383 6.47 -5.29 -4.60
CA ALA A 383 7.26 -5.01 -3.40
C ALA A 383 7.62 -3.52 -3.28
N PHE A 384 8.12 -2.89 -4.36
CA PHE A 384 8.48 -1.47 -4.36
C PHE A 384 7.25 -0.57 -4.20
N GLY A 385 6.17 -0.88 -4.92
CA GLY A 385 4.88 -0.19 -4.82
C GLY A 385 4.21 -0.35 -3.46
N THR A 386 4.69 -1.32 -2.64
CA THR A 386 4.02 -1.80 -1.43
C THR A 386 2.56 -2.14 -1.72
N VAL A 387 2.35 -3.01 -2.73
CA VAL A 387 1.01 -3.35 -3.23
C VAL A 387 0.52 -4.68 -2.69
N GLY A 388 1.35 -5.73 -2.77
CA GLY A 388 1.03 -7.06 -2.25
C GLY A 388 0.39 -8.04 -3.24
N LEU A 389 0.02 -7.59 -4.44
CA LEU A 389 -0.35 -8.53 -5.51
C LEU A 389 0.84 -9.40 -5.88
N SER A 390 0.60 -10.69 -6.02
CA SER A 390 1.59 -11.68 -6.42
C SER A 390 1.03 -12.57 -7.52
N THR A 391 1.90 -13.03 -8.41
CA THR A 391 1.55 -14.06 -9.40
C THR A 391 1.59 -15.48 -8.82
N GLY A 392 1.75 -15.60 -7.50
CA GLY A 392 1.82 -16.88 -6.79
C GLY A 392 3.24 -17.41 -6.59
N VAL A 393 4.27 -16.70 -7.07
CA VAL A 393 5.68 -17.15 -6.99
C VAL A 393 6.36 -16.77 -5.67
N THR A 394 5.81 -15.86 -4.89
CA THR A 394 6.40 -15.37 -3.62
C THR A 394 6.68 -16.50 -2.60
N PRO A 395 5.78 -17.48 -2.36
CA PRO A 395 6.04 -18.55 -1.40
C PRO A 395 7.24 -19.43 -1.76
N GLU A 396 7.56 -19.58 -3.05
CA GLU A 396 8.61 -20.45 -3.58
C GLU A 396 9.96 -19.73 -3.75
N MET A 397 10.07 -18.48 -3.28
CA MET A 397 11.29 -17.69 -3.46
C MET A 397 12.45 -18.15 -2.61
N THR A 398 13.64 -18.16 -3.21
CA THR A 398 14.92 -18.41 -2.51
C THR A 398 15.19 -17.33 -1.48
N LEU A 399 16.10 -17.62 -0.52
CA LEU A 399 16.52 -16.68 0.51
C LEU A 399 17.02 -15.34 -0.09
N GLY A 400 17.79 -15.41 -1.17
CA GLY A 400 18.28 -14.20 -1.86
C GLY A 400 17.15 -13.32 -2.39
N SER A 401 16.13 -13.94 -3.02
CA SER A 401 14.92 -13.25 -3.50
C SER A 401 14.08 -12.70 -2.35
N LYS A 402 13.90 -13.42 -1.25
CA LYS A 402 13.22 -12.92 -0.04
C LYS A 402 13.91 -11.69 0.53
N LEU A 403 15.24 -11.70 0.65
CA LEU A 403 16.01 -10.58 1.21
C LEU A 403 15.94 -9.33 0.34
N ILE A 404 16.05 -9.46 -0.99
CA ILE A 404 15.92 -8.28 -1.88
C ILE A 404 14.50 -7.72 -1.86
N LEU A 405 13.47 -8.55 -1.75
CA LEU A 405 12.08 -8.08 -1.61
C LEU A 405 11.88 -7.34 -0.28
N ILE A 406 12.45 -7.81 0.85
CA ILE A 406 12.42 -7.13 2.15
C ILE A 406 12.99 -5.71 2.02
N VAL A 407 14.18 -5.58 1.42
CA VAL A 407 14.82 -4.28 1.20
C VAL A 407 13.98 -3.38 0.28
N THR A 408 13.38 -3.97 -0.76
CA THR A 408 12.56 -3.25 -1.74
C THR A 408 11.27 -2.74 -1.12
N MET A 409 10.55 -3.55 -0.31
CA MET A 409 9.37 -3.15 0.45
C MET A 409 9.68 -1.99 1.40
N PHE A 410 10.79 -2.11 2.14
CA PHE A 410 11.22 -1.06 3.06
C PHE A 410 11.56 0.25 2.34
N ALA A 411 12.26 0.18 1.19
CA ALA A 411 12.59 1.33 0.36
C ALA A 411 11.35 2.01 -0.23
N GLY A 412 10.38 1.23 -0.69
CA GLY A 412 9.09 1.71 -1.20
C GLY A 412 8.26 2.42 -0.13
N ARG A 413 8.29 1.93 1.12
CA ARG A 413 7.54 2.51 2.24
C ARG A 413 8.15 3.81 2.76
N VAL A 414 9.45 3.82 3.04
CA VAL A 414 10.17 5.00 3.59
C VAL A 414 10.30 6.11 2.54
N GLY A 415 10.32 5.73 1.28
CA GLY A 415 10.51 6.60 0.12
C GLY A 415 11.97 6.65 -0.33
N PRO A 416 12.22 6.56 -1.65
CA PRO A 416 13.55 6.36 -2.22
C PRO A 416 14.51 7.53 -1.95
N VAL A 417 14.04 8.77 -1.96
CA VAL A 417 14.86 9.96 -1.66
C VAL A 417 15.20 10.04 -0.18
N SER A 418 14.27 9.68 0.70
CA SER A 418 14.50 9.65 2.14
C SER A 418 15.58 8.62 2.48
N LEU A 419 15.54 7.45 1.85
CA LEU A 419 16.54 6.40 1.99
C LEU A 419 17.92 6.90 1.50
N ALA A 420 18.01 7.49 0.31
CA ALA A 420 19.24 8.01 -0.25
C ALA A 420 19.86 9.10 0.63
N LEU A 421 19.06 10.04 1.15
CA LEU A 421 19.53 11.11 2.04
C LEU A 421 20.02 10.56 3.39
N ALA A 422 19.34 9.55 3.96
CA ALA A 422 19.76 8.97 5.22
C ALA A 422 21.12 8.26 5.13
N LEU A 423 21.45 7.69 3.96
CA LEU A 423 22.72 7.01 3.70
C LEU A 423 23.85 7.99 3.39
N THR A 424 23.57 9.14 2.75
CA THR A 424 24.59 10.08 2.25
C THR A 424 24.93 11.20 3.24
N VAL A 425 24.00 11.63 4.10
CA VAL A 425 24.30 12.68 5.09
C VAL A 425 25.20 12.12 6.19
N ARG A 426 26.52 12.34 6.09
CA ARG A 426 27.43 12.22 7.23
C ARG A 426 27.09 13.33 8.23
N ASP A 427 27.06 13.01 9.54
CA ASP A 427 26.90 14.01 10.59
C ASP A 427 28.01 15.08 10.41
N GLN A 428 27.60 16.29 9.96
CA GLN A 428 28.41 17.49 10.05
C GLN A 428 28.19 18.10 11.42
#